data_84e2af19225b2407da550b7152aa5229
#
_entry.id   84e2af19225b2407da550b7152aa5229
#
_cell.length_a   1.000
_cell.length_b   1.000
_cell.length_c   1.000
_cell.angle_alpha   90.00
_cell.angle_beta   90.00
_cell.angle_gamma   90.00
#
_symmetry.space_group_name_H-M   'P 1'
#
loop_
_entity.id
_entity.type
_entity.pdbx_description
1 polymer ?
#
loop_
_entity_poly.entity_id
_entity_poly.type
_entity_poly.pdbx_seq_one_letter_code
_entity_poly.pdbx_strand_id
1 'polypeptide(L)'
;MLTHQIRVATHGRYLFEPASSAGRASLLVGFHGYMESAEDQMARLRSIPGVGSWRIASIQALNRFYRGRRSQDVVASWMTRQDRELAIADNQAYVAAVITEIGQESGTAPGVVFAGFSQGVAMAFRAACASTAAVLGVIALGGDVPPELAAPALGRIPTVLLGRGLSDDLYPRAQWDADRARLLDAGVDTDGFAFDAGHEWNDTFSRRASECLTRVRA
;
A
#
# COMPACT_ATOMS: atom_id res chain seq x y z
N MET A 1 23.76 6.33 -29.75
CA MET A 1 22.58 5.47 -29.50
C MET A 1 21.49 6.37 -28.91
N LEU A 2 20.27 6.32 -29.43
CA LEU A 2 19.12 7.07 -28.91
C LEU A 2 18.19 6.12 -28.14
N THR A 3 17.68 6.54 -27.01
CA THR A 3 16.68 5.79 -26.23
C THR A 3 15.33 6.44 -26.43
N HIS A 4 14.32 5.64 -26.75
CA HIS A 4 12.94 6.09 -26.92
C HIS A 4 12.03 5.26 -26.04
N GLN A 5 10.99 5.90 -25.46
CA GLN A 5 9.91 5.23 -24.74
C GLN A 5 8.63 5.30 -25.57
N ILE A 6 7.81 4.24 -25.47
CA ILE A 6 6.49 4.17 -26.08
C ILE A 6 5.50 3.60 -25.08
N ARG A 7 4.33 4.21 -24.98
CA ARG A 7 3.23 3.67 -24.15
C ARG A 7 2.62 2.45 -24.84
N VAL A 8 2.51 1.36 -24.09
CA VAL A 8 1.83 0.13 -24.52
C VAL A 8 0.72 -0.22 -23.52
N ALA A 9 -0.35 -0.88 -23.99
CA ALA A 9 -1.38 -1.39 -23.11
C ALA A 9 -0.92 -2.71 -22.46
N THR A 10 -1.18 -2.87 -21.17
CA THR A 10 -1.00 -4.13 -20.44
C THR A 10 -2.18 -4.37 -19.52
N HIS A 11 -2.45 -5.65 -19.18
CA HIS A 11 -3.49 -6.01 -18.24
C HIS A 11 -2.93 -6.05 -16.82
N GLY A 12 -3.56 -5.28 -15.92
CA GLY A 12 -3.37 -5.42 -14.49
C GLY A 12 -4.15 -6.61 -13.92
N ARG A 13 -3.88 -6.96 -12.67
CA ARG A 13 -4.57 -8.00 -11.91
C ARG A 13 -4.72 -7.56 -10.47
N TYR A 14 -5.88 -7.76 -9.88
CA TYR A 14 -6.11 -7.57 -8.45
C TYR A 14 -7.01 -8.68 -7.90
N LEU A 15 -6.94 -8.89 -6.59
CA LEU A 15 -7.83 -9.76 -5.83
C LEU A 15 -8.82 -8.87 -5.08
N PHE A 16 -10.08 -9.26 -5.02
CA PHE A 16 -11.12 -8.51 -4.33
C PHE A 16 -11.97 -9.41 -3.45
N GLU A 17 -12.27 -8.94 -2.25
CA GLU A 17 -13.21 -9.55 -1.33
C GLU A 17 -14.26 -8.54 -0.87
N PRO A 18 -15.55 -8.84 -1.01
CA PRO A 18 -16.59 -8.00 -0.46
C PRO A 18 -16.59 -8.06 1.07
N ALA A 19 -17.14 -7.03 1.73
CA ALA A 19 -17.36 -7.06 3.16
C ALA A 19 -18.36 -8.16 3.56
N SER A 20 -18.16 -8.77 4.72
CA SER A 20 -19.04 -9.83 5.26
C SER A 20 -20.42 -9.32 5.66
N SER A 21 -20.56 -8.02 5.95
CA SER A 21 -21.82 -7.39 6.33
C SER A 21 -22.47 -6.65 5.18
N ALA A 22 -23.80 -6.71 5.09
CA ALA A 22 -24.56 -5.89 4.15
C ALA A 22 -24.41 -4.40 4.52
N GLY A 23 -24.23 -3.54 3.50
CA GLY A 23 -24.14 -2.08 3.66
C GLY A 23 -22.94 -1.47 2.95
N ARG A 24 -22.78 -0.14 3.11
CA ARG A 24 -21.68 0.61 2.52
C ARG A 24 -20.41 0.45 3.37
N ALA A 25 -19.58 -0.53 3.02
CA ALA A 25 -18.30 -0.72 3.66
C ALA A 25 -17.21 0.13 3.00
N SER A 26 -16.26 0.65 3.79
CA SER A 26 -15.04 1.28 3.30
C SER A 26 -14.11 0.25 2.65
N LEU A 27 -13.17 0.72 1.84
CA LEU A 27 -12.25 -0.12 1.06
C LEU A 27 -10.85 -0.09 1.68
N LEU A 28 -10.24 -1.26 1.86
CA LEU A 28 -8.85 -1.43 2.23
C LEU A 28 -8.08 -1.94 1.01
N VAL A 29 -7.13 -1.14 0.50
CA VAL A 29 -6.34 -1.47 -0.70
C VAL A 29 -4.93 -1.82 -0.30
N GLY A 30 -4.45 -3.00 -0.68
CA GLY A 30 -3.13 -3.52 -0.32
C GLY A 30 -2.13 -3.55 -1.47
N PHE A 31 -0.86 -3.25 -1.13
CA PHE A 31 0.30 -3.25 -2.02
C PHE A 31 1.41 -4.13 -1.44
N HIS A 32 1.78 -5.16 -2.17
CA HIS A 32 2.78 -6.14 -1.77
C HIS A 32 4.22 -5.61 -1.87
N GLY A 33 5.17 -6.31 -1.23
CA GLY A 33 6.60 -6.03 -1.32
C GLY A 33 7.23 -6.43 -2.66
N TYR A 34 8.53 -6.15 -2.81
CA TYR A 34 9.33 -6.62 -3.94
C TYR A 34 9.41 -8.16 -3.93
N MET A 35 9.31 -8.79 -5.09
CA MET A 35 9.30 -10.26 -5.25
C MET A 35 8.16 -10.98 -4.53
N GLU A 36 7.05 -10.29 -4.33
CA GLU A 36 5.82 -10.83 -3.76
C GLU A 36 4.67 -10.77 -4.77
N SER A 37 3.49 -11.24 -4.35
CA SER A 37 2.27 -11.33 -5.16
C SER A 37 1.09 -10.62 -4.50
N ALA A 38 -0.01 -10.46 -5.24
CA ALA A 38 -1.27 -10.01 -4.66
C ALA A 38 -1.80 -11.00 -3.61
N GLU A 39 -1.52 -12.28 -3.75
CA GLU A 39 -1.88 -13.33 -2.79
C GLU A 39 -1.16 -13.14 -1.45
N ASP A 40 0.14 -12.83 -1.48
CA ASP A 40 0.92 -12.57 -0.26
C ASP A 40 0.34 -11.37 0.49
N GLN A 41 0.02 -10.30 -0.21
CA GLN A 41 -0.57 -9.11 0.41
C GLN A 41 -2.01 -9.37 0.87
N MET A 42 -2.82 -10.12 0.11
CA MET A 42 -4.17 -10.49 0.52
C MET A 42 -4.15 -11.30 1.83
N ALA A 43 -3.19 -12.23 1.98
CA ALA A 43 -3.01 -12.99 3.21
C ALA A 43 -2.72 -12.07 4.41
N ARG A 44 -1.87 -11.04 4.24
CA ARG A 44 -1.60 -10.03 5.28
C ARG A 44 -2.86 -9.24 5.64
N LEU A 45 -3.61 -8.76 4.65
CA LEU A 45 -4.83 -8.01 4.93
C LEU A 45 -5.86 -8.87 5.68
N ARG A 46 -6.01 -10.13 5.30
CA ARG A 46 -6.90 -11.08 6.00
C ARG A 46 -6.47 -11.37 7.44
N SER A 47 -5.17 -11.26 7.76
CA SER A 47 -4.67 -11.46 9.12
C SER A 47 -5.01 -10.31 10.08
N ILE A 48 -5.52 -9.18 9.57
CA ILE A 48 -5.93 -8.05 10.41
C ILE A 48 -7.25 -8.39 11.11
N PRO A 49 -7.30 -8.44 12.46
CA PRO A 49 -8.53 -8.75 13.18
C PRO A 49 -9.66 -7.77 12.84
N GLY A 50 -10.85 -8.29 12.57
CA GLY A 50 -12.04 -7.48 12.25
C GLY A 50 -12.10 -6.93 10.81
N VAL A 51 -11.13 -7.26 9.97
CA VAL A 51 -11.07 -6.77 8.58
C VAL A 51 -12.27 -7.20 7.72
N GLY A 52 -12.96 -8.30 8.06
CA GLY A 52 -14.16 -8.77 7.34
C GLY A 52 -15.29 -7.74 7.23
N SER A 53 -15.26 -6.66 8.02
CA SER A 53 -16.18 -5.53 7.89
C SER A 53 -15.78 -4.51 6.82
N TRP A 54 -14.62 -4.70 6.16
CA TRP A 54 -14.10 -3.89 5.07
C TRP A 54 -14.23 -4.65 3.74
N ARG A 55 -14.38 -3.95 2.64
CA ARG A 55 -14.04 -4.48 1.33
C ARG A 55 -12.53 -4.49 1.20
N ILE A 56 -11.95 -5.56 0.69
CA ILE A 56 -10.50 -5.71 0.61
C ILE A 56 -10.11 -5.88 -0.85
N ALA A 57 -9.12 -5.10 -1.29
CA ALA A 57 -8.49 -5.27 -2.59
C ALA A 57 -6.99 -5.42 -2.42
N SER A 58 -6.38 -6.41 -3.06
CA SER A 58 -4.94 -6.59 -3.14
C SER A 58 -4.49 -6.50 -4.58
N ILE A 59 -3.68 -5.50 -4.92
CA ILE A 59 -3.29 -5.18 -6.29
C ILE A 59 -1.94 -5.83 -6.60
N GLN A 60 -1.86 -6.52 -7.76
CA GLN A 60 -0.63 -7.08 -8.29
C GLN A 60 0.14 -6.01 -9.04
N ALA A 61 1.42 -5.82 -8.72
CA ALA A 61 2.29 -4.91 -9.46
C ALA A 61 2.40 -5.32 -10.95
N LEU A 62 2.59 -4.33 -11.83
CA LEU A 62 2.58 -4.56 -13.30
C LEU A 62 3.79 -5.35 -13.80
N ASN A 63 4.97 -5.19 -13.17
CA ASN A 63 6.19 -5.86 -13.61
C ASN A 63 6.28 -7.27 -12.99
N ARG A 64 5.70 -8.24 -13.70
CA ARG A 64 5.66 -9.65 -13.28
C ARG A 64 6.87 -10.42 -13.80
N PHE A 65 7.41 -11.31 -12.97
CA PHE A 65 8.52 -12.19 -13.31
C PHE A 65 8.49 -13.47 -12.47
N TYR A 66 9.22 -14.49 -12.86
CA TYR A 66 9.37 -15.70 -12.07
C TYR A 66 10.36 -15.45 -10.92
N ARG A 67 10.03 -15.92 -9.71
CA ARG A 67 10.89 -15.80 -8.50
C ARG A 67 12.32 -16.29 -8.71
N GLY A 68 12.52 -17.20 -9.65
CA GLY A 68 13.82 -17.71 -10.01
C GLY A 68 13.75 -18.59 -11.25
N ARG A 69 14.89 -18.93 -11.81
CA ARG A 69 15.01 -19.67 -13.08
C ARG A 69 14.25 -21.00 -13.14
N ARG A 70 14.07 -21.67 -11.99
CA ARG A 70 13.39 -22.97 -11.86
C ARG A 70 12.06 -22.89 -11.14
N SER A 71 11.67 -21.69 -10.69
CA SER A 71 10.40 -21.48 -10.01
C SER A 71 9.28 -21.27 -11.01
N GLN A 72 8.09 -21.81 -10.69
CA GLN A 72 6.83 -21.49 -11.38
C GLN A 72 6.09 -20.33 -10.69
N ASP A 73 6.61 -19.86 -9.53
CA ASP A 73 5.99 -18.79 -8.77
C ASP A 73 6.16 -17.45 -9.50
N VAL A 74 5.04 -16.82 -9.81
CA VAL A 74 5.01 -15.49 -10.39
C VAL A 74 4.97 -14.46 -9.26
N VAL A 75 5.98 -13.60 -9.24
CA VAL A 75 6.10 -12.47 -8.34
C VAL A 75 6.16 -11.17 -9.12
N ALA A 76 6.15 -10.03 -8.44
CA ALA A 76 6.16 -8.76 -9.14
C ALA A 76 6.96 -7.67 -8.43
N SER A 77 7.17 -6.57 -9.14
CA SER A 77 7.80 -5.35 -8.66
C SER A 77 7.01 -4.14 -9.14
N TRP A 78 6.85 -3.15 -8.27
CA TRP A 78 6.18 -1.89 -8.62
C TRP A 78 7.03 -1.02 -9.53
N MET A 79 8.35 -1.06 -9.34
CA MET A 79 9.28 -0.27 -10.17
C MET A 79 10.72 -0.76 -10.02
N THR A 80 11.54 -0.33 -10.96
CA THR A 80 13.00 -0.41 -10.88
C THR A 80 13.61 0.98 -10.94
N ARG A 81 14.93 1.09 -11.02
CA ARG A 81 15.60 2.39 -11.26
C ARG A 81 15.42 2.89 -12.69
N GLN A 82 15.22 1.97 -13.64
CA GLN A 82 15.01 2.32 -15.05
C GLN A 82 13.60 2.87 -15.23
N ASP A 83 13.48 4.01 -15.90
CA ASP A 83 12.21 4.68 -16.23
C ASP A 83 11.28 4.85 -15.00
N ARG A 84 11.89 5.13 -13.84
CA ARG A 84 11.19 5.17 -12.54
C ARG A 84 9.96 6.07 -12.55
N GLU A 85 10.05 7.26 -13.13
CA GLU A 85 8.96 8.24 -13.18
C GLU A 85 7.77 7.72 -14.01
N LEU A 86 8.06 7.06 -15.13
CA LEU A 86 7.02 6.44 -15.97
C LEU A 86 6.35 5.29 -15.21
N ALA A 87 7.13 4.44 -14.53
CA ALA A 87 6.58 3.36 -13.72
C ALA A 87 5.70 3.88 -12.58
N ILE A 88 6.05 5.00 -11.94
CA ILE A 88 5.22 5.66 -10.92
C ILE A 88 3.89 6.11 -11.53
N ALA A 89 3.93 6.83 -12.66
CA ALA A 89 2.72 7.33 -13.31
C ALA A 89 1.79 6.21 -13.77
N ASP A 90 2.34 5.15 -14.39
CA ASP A 90 1.57 4.00 -14.86
C ASP A 90 0.92 3.24 -13.70
N ASN A 91 1.64 3.03 -12.59
CA ASN A 91 1.09 2.38 -11.40
C ASN A 91 0.01 3.24 -10.73
N GLN A 92 0.17 4.56 -10.65
CA GLN A 92 -0.87 5.45 -10.11
C GLN A 92 -2.15 5.40 -10.96
N ALA A 93 -2.03 5.46 -12.28
CA ALA A 93 -3.16 5.36 -13.19
C ALA A 93 -3.86 3.99 -13.07
N TYR A 94 -3.08 2.92 -12.97
CA TYR A 94 -3.60 1.56 -12.79
C TYR A 94 -4.36 1.41 -11.46
N VAL A 95 -3.80 1.88 -10.34
CA VAL A 95 -4.47 1.82 -9.04
C VAL A 95 -5.78 2.62 -9.04
N ALA A 96 -5.78 3.81 -9.65
CA ALA A 96 -7.00 4.61 -9.79
C ALA A 96 -8.09 3.89 -10.62
N ALA A 97 -7.70 3.20 -11.70
CA ALA A 97 -8.60 2.40 -12.51
C ALA A 97 -9.21 1.24 -11.71
N VAL A 98 -8.41 0.52 -10.91
CA VAL A 98 -8.90 -0.57 -10.04
C VAL A 98 -9.93 -0.06 -9.02
N ILE A 99 -9.66 1.07 -8.35
CA ILE A 99 -10.60 1.65 -7.38
C ILE A 99 -11.90 2.06 -8.06
N THR A 100 -11.81 2.61 -9.26
CA THR A 100 -12.98 3.00 -10.06
C THR A 100 -13.82 1.78 -10.44
N GLU A 101 -13.20 0.71 -10.93
CA GLU A 101 -13.86 -0.55 -11.30
C GLU A 101 -14.58 -1.19 -10.11
N ILE A 102 -13.89 -1.30 -8.95
CA ILE A 102 -14.51 -1.78 -7.70
C ILE A 102 -15.71 -0.91 -7.32
N GLY A 103 -15.62 0.41 -7.49
CA GLY A 103 -16.72 1.35 -7.23
C GLY A 103 -17.90 1.15 -8.15
N GLN A 104 -17.68 0.82 -9.42
CA GLN A 104 -18.72 0.52 -10.39
C GLN A 104 -19.43 -0.81 -10.09
N GLU A 105 -18.69 -1.85 -9.72
CA GLU A 105 -19.23 -3.19 -9.45
C GLU A 105 -19.93 -3.30 -8.09
N SER A 106 -19.36 -2.68 -7.06
CA SER A 106 -19.76 -2.87 -5.66
C SER A 106 -20.28 -1.61 -4.97
N GLY A 107 -20.44 -0.52 -5.73
CA GLY A 107 -20.80 0.81 -5.21
C GLY A 107 -19.58 1.55 -4.62
N THR A 108 -19.59 2.87 -4.73
CA THR A 108 -18.53 3.75 -4.24
C THR A 108 -18.31 3.57 -2.73
N ALA A 109 -17.06 3.35 -2.32
CA ALA A 109 -16.70 3.26 -0.91
C ALA A 109 -16.87 4.60 -0.19
N PRO A 110 -17.34 4.61 1.08
CA PRO A 110 -17.37 5.84 1.89
C PRO A 110 -15.98 6.44 2.08
N GLY A 111 -14.97 5.58 2.16
CA GLY A 111 -13.57 5.98 2.25
C GLY A 111 -12.63 4.83 1.94
N VAL A 112 -11.35 5.15 1.76
CA VAL A 112 -10.30 4.19 1.39
C VAL A 112 -9.13 4.29 2.36
N VAL A 113 -8.65 3.15 2.85
CA VAL A 113 -7.35 2.99 3.53
C VAL A 113 -6.40 2.29 2.57
N PHE A 114 -5.18 2.79 2.47
CA PHE A 114 -4.12 2.18 1.66
C PHE A 114 -3.12 1.49 2.57
N ALA A 115 -2.82 0.21 2.33
CA ALA A 115 -1.92 -0.59 3.14
C ALA A 115 -0.75 -1.11 2.31
N GLY A 116 0.49 -0.88 2.75
CA GLY A 116 1.68 -1.31 2.04
C GLY A 116 2.68 -2.05 2.92
N PHE A 117 3.36 -3.02 2.33
CA PHE A 117 4.51 -3.69 2.93
C PHE A 117 5.75 -3.48 2.06
N SER A 118 6.89 -3.11 2.68
CA SER A 118 8.17 -2.96 1.98
C SER A 118 8.05 -2.02 0.77
N GLN A 119 8.38 -2.44 -0.45
CA GLN A 119 8.23 -1.65 -1.68
C GLN A 119 6.78 -1.13 -1.87
N GLY A 120 5.78 -1.88 -1.39
CA GLY A 120 4.38 -1.50 -1.46
C GLY A 120 4.01 -0.28 -0.60
N VAL A 121 4.82 0.08 0.41
CA VAL A 121 4.62 1.28 1.22
C VAL A 121 4.66 2.54 0.36
N ALA A 122 5.65 2.64 -0.52
CA ALA A 122 5.76 3.77 -1.43
C ALA A 122 4.53 3.89 -2.36
N MET A 123 3.93 2.76 -2.77
CA MET A 123 2.69 2.77 -3.55
C MET A 123 1.48 3.19 -2.74
N ALA A 124 1.38 2.77 -1.46
CA ALA A 124 0.29 3.18 -0.58
C ALA A 124 0.28 4.71 -0.40
N PHE A 125 1.42 5.33 -0.15
CA PHE A 125 1.53 6.79 -0.06
C PHE A 125 1.21 7.50 -1.38
N ARG A 126 1.75 7.02 -2.51
CA ARG A 126 1.45 7.61 -3.83
C ARG A 126 -0.03 7.50 -4.18
N ALA A 127 -0.65 6.34 -3.93
CA ALA A 127 -2.06 6.15 -4.15
C ALA A 127 -2.92 7.06 -3.26
N ALA A 128 -2.57 7.20 -1.98
CA ALA A 128 -3.27 8.11 -1.06
C ALA A 128 -3.17 9.57 -1.50
N CYS A 129 -1.97 10.04 -1.87
CA CYS A 129 -1.77 11.42 -2.32
C CYS A 129 -2.45 11.72 -3.67
N ALA A 130 -2.57 10.75 -4.57
CA ALA A 130 -3.18 10.91 -5.89
C ALA A 130 -4.69 10.60 -5.90
N SER A 131 -5.24 10.01 -4.83
CA SER A 131 -6.64 9.56 -4.78
C SER A 131 -7.63 10.70 -4.91
N THR A 132 -8.67 10.46 -5.70
CA THR A 132 -9.90 11.29 -5.76
C THR A 132 -10.98 10.79 -4.79
N ALA A 133 -10.85 9.58 -4.25
CA ALA A 133 -11.72 9.06 -3.20
C ALA A 133 -11.33 9.66 -1.85
N ALA A 134 -12.26 9.64 -0.89
CA ALA A 134 -12.00 10.05 0.48
C ALA A 134 -10.95 9.13 1.11
N VAL A 135 -9.74 9.64 1.36
CA VAL A 135 -8.66 8.90 2.04
C VAL A 135 -8.93 8.92 3.53
N LEU A 136 -8.98 7.74 4.16
CA LEU A 136 -9.13 7.58 5.60
C LEU A 136 -7.79 7.43 6.31
N GLY A 137 -6.77 6.89 5.63
CA GLY A 137 -5.42 6.75 6.18
C GLY A 137 -4.52 5.83 5.37
N VAL A 138 -3.29 5.67 5.87
CA VAL A 138 -2.28 4.76 5.33
C VAL A 138 -1.77 3.84 6.44
N ILE A 139 -1.65 2.55 6.14
CA ILE A 139 -1.00 1.53 6.97
C ILE A 139 0.30 1.14 6.25
N ALA A 140 1.44 1.49 6.81
CA ALA A 140 2.76 1.33 6.20
C ALA A 140 3.66 0.49 7.09
N LEU A 141 4.25 -0.58 6.57
CA LEU A 141 5.19 -1.41 7.31
C LEU A 141 6.46 -1.69 6.50
N GLY A 142 7.62 -1.38 7.10
CA GLY A 142 8.92 -1.78 6.58
C GLY A 142 9.31 -1.11 5.26
N GLY A 143 8.86 0.11 5.01
CA GLY A 143 9.20 0.85 3.80
C GLY A 143 9.09 2.36 4.00
N ASP A 144 9.76 3.11 3.13
CA ASP A 144 9.95 4.54 3.20
C ASP A 144 8.78 5.36 2.62
N VAL A 145 8.61 6.55 3.16
CA VAL A 145 7.75 7.58 2.57
C VAL A 145 8.47 8.15 1.34
N PRO A 146 7.87 8.08 0.13
CA PRO A 146 8.53 8.53 -1.09
C PRO A 146 9.08 9.95 -0.97
N PRO A 147 10.37 10.18 -1.31
CA PRO A 147 11.01 11.48 -1.12
C PRO A 147 10.42 12.58 -2.01
N GLU A 148 9.83 12.22 -3.14
CA GLU A 148 9.18 13.15 -4.07
C GLU A 148 7.83 13.68 -3.57
N LEU A 149 7.22 13.08 -2.56
CA LEU A 149 5.94 13.55 -2.01
C LEU A 149 6.18 14.74 -1.08
N ALA A 150 5.73 15.91 -1.52
CA ALA A 150 5.85 17.14 -0.76
C ALA A 150 4.84 17.20 0.41
N ALA A 151 5.14 18.02 1.43
CA ALA A 151 4.29 18.19 2.60
C ALA A 151 2.81 18.50 2.29
N PRO A 152 2.45 19.37 1.31
CA PRO A 152 1.04 19.60 0.99
C PRO A 152 0.29 18.35 0.46
N ALA A 153 1.00 17.45 -0.21
CA ALA A 153 0.40 16.18 -0.67
C ALA A 153 0.26 15.18 0.48
N LEU A 154 1.28 15.06 1.33
CA LEU A 154 1.24 14.22 2.52
C LEU A 154 0.16 14.67 3.50
N GLY A 155 0.00 15.97 3.75
CA GLY A 155 -1.00 16.56 4.63
C GLY A 155 -2.46 16.29 4.21
N ARG A 156 -2.70 15.72 3.03
CA ARG A 156 -4.03 15.22 2.62
C ARG A 156 -4.38 13.87 3.25
N ILE A 157 -3.41 13.17 3.85
CA ILE A 157 -3.61 11.88 4.52
C ILE A 157 -3.95 12.15 5.98
N PRO A 158 -5.17 11.80 6.46
CA PRO A 158 -5.57 12.15 7.82
C PRO A 158 -4.74 11.46 8.89
N THR A 159 -4.44 10.17 8.71
CA THR A 159 -3.67 9.38 9.68
C THR A 159 -2.78 8.35 9.01
N VAL A 160 -1.66 8.06 9.63
CA VAL A 160 -0.69 7.04 9.18
C VAL A 160 -0.29 6.16 10.35
N LEU A 161 -0.43 4.85 10.19
CA LEU A 161 0.28 3.86 11.00
C LEU A 161 1.61 3.55 10.29
N LEU A 162 2.73 4.00 10.88
CA LEU A 162 4.07 3.79 10.34
C LEU A 162 4.82 2.76 11.20
N GLY A 163 4.88 1.52 10.74
CA GLY A 163 5.47 0.39 11.43
C GLY A 163 6.87 0.03 10.97
N ARG A 164 7.71 -0.46 11.91
CA ARG A 164 8.97 -1.13 11.62
C ARG A 164 9.28 -2.22 12.63
N GLY A 165 9.96 -3.28 12.21
CA GLY A 165 10.58 -4.23 13.12
C GLY A 165 11.83 -3.62 13.78
N LEU A 166 12.09 -3.92 15.05
CA LEU A 166 13.28 -3.42 15.75
C LEU A 166 14.58 -3.94 15.11
N SER A 167 14.56 -5.13 14.51
CA SER A 167 15.66 -5.77 13.80
C SER A 167 15.52 -5.71 12.27
N ASP A 168 14.75 -4.75 11.75
CA ASP A 168 14.58 -4.55 10.31
C ASP A 168 15.78 -3.77 9.73
N ASP A 169 16.65 -4.49 9.01
CA ASP A 169 17.85 -3.92 8.37
C ASP A 169 17.55 -3.28 7.00
N LEU A 170 16.38 -3.59 6.38
CA LEU A 170 15.97 -3.01 5.10
C LEU A 170 15.29 -1.65 5.27
N TYR A 171 14.64 -1.42 6.41
CA TYR A 171 14.09 -0.13 6.80
C TYR A 171 14.67 0.30 8.16
N PRO A 172 15.89 0.85 8.16
CA PRO A 172 16.63 1.14 9.39
C PRO A 172 15.98 2.24 10.21
N ARG A 173 16.29 2.24 11.51
CA ARG A 173 15.75 3.18 12.51
C ARG A 173 15.86 4.64 12.06
N ALA A 174 17.01 5.04 11.54
CA ALA A 174 17.26 6.43 11.12
C ALA A 174 16.31 6.87 9.99
N GLN A 175 16.02 5.98 9.02
CA GLN A 175 15.07 6.26 7.94
C GLN A 175 13.66 6.38 8.49
N TRP A 176 13.26 5.47 9.38
CA TRP A 176 11.94 5.49 10.02
C TRP A 176 11.72 6.77 10.84
N ASP A 177 12.72 7.21 11.62
CA ASP A 177 12.66 8.46 12.40
C ASP A 177 12.51 9.67 11.46
N ALA A 178 13.25 9.70 10.33
CA ALA A 178 13.17 10.78 9.34
C ALA A 178 11.80 10.82 8.65
N ASP A 179 11.27 9.67 8.23
CA ASP A 179 9.96 9.58 7.61
C ASP A 179 8.84 9.97 8.57
N ARG A 180 8.93 9.55 9.82
CA ARG A 180 7.99 9.96 10.86
C ARG A 180 8.00 11.47 11.09
N ALA A 181 9.18 12.09 11.15
CA ALA A 181 9.31 13.53 11.29
C ALA A 181 8.67 14.26 10.10
N ARG A 182 8.93 13.82 8.84
CA ARG A 182 8.32 14.41 7.63
C ARG A 182 6.79 14.34 7.65
N LEU A 183 6.21 13.26 8.13
CA LEU A 183 4.75 13.11 8.25
C LEU A 183 4.18 14.06 9.30
N LEU A 184 4.82 14.16 10.47
CA LEU A 184 4.41 15.10 11.53
C LEU A 184 4.53 16.56 11.08
N ASP A 185 5.62 16.91 10.40
CA ASP A 185 5.84 18.26 9.85
C ASP A 185 4.80 18.62 8.76
N ALA A 186 4.27 17.61 8.05
CA ALA A 186 3.17 17.78 7.12
C ALA A 186 1.78 17.86 7.79
N GLY A 187 1.70 17.74 9.13
CA GLY A 187 0.45 17.79 9.88
C GLY A 187 -0.34 16.49 9.90
N VAL A 188 0.29 15.36 9.54
CA VAL A 188 -0.33 14.03 9.51
C VAL A 188 -0.38 13.45 10.91
N ASP A 189 -1.56 12.97 11.39
CA ASP A 189 -1.65 12.18 12.62
C ASP A 189 -0.88 10.86 12.42
N THR A 190 0.30 10.75 13.03
CA THR A 190 1.26 9.68 12.76
C THR A 190 1.48 8.80 13.98
N ASP A 191 0.97 7.57 13.90
CA ASP A 191 1.20 6.50 14.86
C ASP A 191 2.47 5.72 14.48
N GLY A 192 3.59 6.07 15.09
CA GLY A 192 4.86 5.34 14.91
C GLY A 192 4.91 4.09 15.78
N PHE A 193 4.97 2.90 15.18
CA PHE A 193 4.94 1.62 15.87
C PHE A 193 6.17 0.77 15.56
N ALA A 194 7.09 0.67 16.54
CA ALA A 194 8.23 -0.24 16.48
C ALA A 194 7.98 -1.46 17.37
N PHE A 195 8.25 -2.67 16.86
CA PHE A 195 7.95 -3.92 17.56
C PHE A 195 9.06 -4.96 17.35
N ASP A 196 9.09 -5.98 18.19
CA ASP A 196 10.11 -7.03 18.15
C ASP A 196 9.86 -7.97 16.95
N ALA A 197 10.53 -7.65 15.84
CA ALA A 197 10.48 -8.35 14.56
C ALA A 197 11.63 -7.91 13.65
N GLY A 198 11.86 -8.67 12.57
CA GLY A 198 12.66 -8.27 11.41
C GLY A 198 11.82 -7.53 10.36
N HIS A 199 12.20 -7.74 9.08
CA HIS A 199 11.45 -7.21 7.93
C HIS A 199 10.25 -8.09 7.59
N GLU A 200 9.22 -8.07 8.42
CA GLU A 200 8.06 -8.95 8.29
C GLU A 200 6.76 -8.33 8.79
N TRP A 201 5.65 -8.77 8.20
CA TRP A 201 4.31 -8.49 8.68
C TRP A 201 3.83 -9.69 9.52
N ASN A 202 3.65 -9.50 10.82
CA ASN A 202 3.24 -10.54 11.74
C ASN A 202 1.97 -10.15 12.51
N ASP A 203 1.51 -11.05 13.41
CA ASP A 203 0.29 -10.86 14.21
C ASP A 203 0.32 -9.62 15.10
N THR A 204 1.52 -9.21 15.57
CA THR A 204 1.65 -8.01 16.40
C THR A 204 1.33 -6.76 15.59
N PHE A 205 1.84 -6.66 14.36
CA PHE A 205 1.48 -5.56 13.47
C PHE A 205 0.02 -5.65 13.00
N SER A 206 -0.49 -6.86 12.73
CA SER A 206 -1.90 -7.05 12.35
C SER A 206 -2.87 -6.55 13.41
N ARG A 207 -2.59 -6.78 14.70
CA ARG A 207 -3.39 -6.21 15.81
C ARG A 207 -3.33 -4.68 15.82
N ARG A 208 -2.14 -4.08 15.64
CA ARG A 208 -2.02 -2.62 15.56
C ARG A 208 -2.75 -2.02 14.36
N ALA A 209 -2.69 -2.69 13.21
CA ALA A 209 -3.45 -2.32 12.02
C ALA A 209 -4.97 -2.38 12.27
N SER A 210 -5.47 -3.36 13.01
CA SER A 210 -6.87 -3.46 13.43
C SER A 210 -7.32 -2.26 14.27
N GLU A 211 -6.50 -1.82 15.22
CA GLU A 211 -6.76 -0.62 16.04
C GLU A 211 -6.83 0.63 15.16
N CYS A 212 -5.92 0.76 14.20
CA CYS A 212 -5.93 1.85 13.22
C CYS A 212 -7.22 1.84 12.38
N LEU A 213 -7.61 0.68 11.83
CA LEU A 213 -8.84 0.53 11.03
C LEU A 213 -10.11 0.85 11.85
N THR A 214 -10.14 0.49 13.12
CA THR A 214 -11.25 0.81 14.02
C THR A 214 -11.37 2.32 14.24
N ARG A 215 -10.25 3.00 14.47
CA ARG A 215 -10.20 4.46 14.69
C ARG A 215 -10.65 5.27 13.48
N VAL A 216 -10.23 4.89 12.27
CA VAL A 216 -10.56 5.64 11.04
C VAL A 216 -11.98 5.35 10.50
N ARG A 217 -12.67 4.37 11.08
CA ARG A 217 -14.04 4.00 10.72
C ARG A 217 -15.09 4.74 11.55
N ALA A 218 -14.70 5.21 12.74
CA ALA A 218 -15.55 5.95 13.68
C ALA A 218 -15.82 7.36 13.16
#